data_7b8548945a5e38440d86133899fdd6f8
#
_entry.id   7b8548945a5e38440d86133899fdd6f8
#
_cell.length_a   1.000
_cell.length_b   1.000
_cell.length_c   1.000
_cell.angle_alpha   90.00
_cell.angle_beta   90.00
_cell.angle_gamma   90.00
#
_symmetry.space_group_name_H-M   'P 1'
#
loop_
_entity.id
_entity.type
_entity.pdbx_description
1 polymer ?
#
loop_
_entity_poly.entity_id
_entity_poly.type
_entity_poly.pdbx_seq_one_letter_code
_entity_poly.pdbx_strand_id
1 'polypeptide(L)'
;RYWFCWCFHFYYTSLVYILSKASIINALLIVNLYFIAVYISLTIYILLIIISFINIFYIMIVLPVNIFIRKQVIFMTINDLKDKVISGGLITIDDALFLSEADLDDLCKAADEIQHTFFGNDFDICAVVNVKGGKCSENCVYCSQSTCAKIPVKAHAMISPELLLRHARLRNLHDIRHYCLVSSGKRVSDKDIDKICSGIKAICRDTKLSVCTSFGLLGEDQFRKLKEAGVVRIHNNLETSRRYFPYLCTSHTYDEKIATIIAAKKAGLEVCSGGIFGVGETMKDRIDMAFTLRDLDVTSVPINLLNPIKGTPMGDFAPLTKEEILRITALYRFILPKQYIRLAAGRNYLPDSGFSCFKSGANATITGNMLTVKGISMDEDIRTIKEMGYKVI
;
A
#
# COMPACT_ATOMS: atom_id res chain seq x y z
N ARG A 1 -27.48 56.25 15.72
CA ARG A 1 -28.77 56.90 16.04
C ARG A 1 -28.90 58.28 15.37
N TYR A 2 -27.88 59.14 15.29
CA TYR A 2 -27.95 60.50 14.72
C TYR A 2 -28.11 60.53 13.18
N TRP A 3 -27.63 59.55 12.45
CA TRP A 3 -27.72 59.53 10.97
C TRP A 3 -29.14 59.27 10.49
N PHE A 4 -29.94 58.47 11.21
CA PHE A 4 -31.28 58.11 10.85
C PHE A 4 -32.26 59.31 11.00
N CYS A 5 -32.10 60.14 12.04
CA CYS A 5 -32.90 61.35 12.24
C CYS A 5 -32.59 62.41 11.15
N TRP A 6 -31.34 62.56 10.72
CA TRP A 6 -30.94 63.54 9.70
C TRP A 6 -31.50 63.18 8.31
N CYS A 7 -31.41 61.93 7.92
CA CYS A 7 -31.97 61.45 6.66
C CYS A 7 -33.49 61.61 6.63
N PHE A 8 -34.20 61.30 7.73
CA PHE A 8 -35.64 61.42 7.79
C PHE A 8 -36.12 62.87 7.68
N HIS A 9 -35.41 63.82 8.34
CA HIS A 9 -35.73 65.22 8.27
C HIS A 9 -35.46 65.81 6.90
N PHE A 10 -34.41 65.49 6.23
CA PHE A 10 -34.05 65.93 4.88
C PHE A 10 -35.02 65.42 3.83
N TYR A 11 -35.41 64.17 3.92
CA TYR A 11 -36.39 63.54 3.01
C TYR A 11 -37.83 64.12 3.22
N TYR A 12 -38.21 64.33 4.45
CA TYR A 12 -39.54 64.93 4.77
C TYR A 12 -39.72 66.36 4.25
N THR A 13 -38.74 67.22 4.46
CA THR A 13 -38.79 68.62 3.97
C THR A 13 -38.72 68.68 2.45
N SER A 14 -37.93 67.86 1.79
CA SER A 14 -37.88 67.75 0.31
C SER A 14 -39.23 67.26 -0.27
N LEU A 15 -39.87 66.27 0.35
CA LEU A 15 -41.17 65.73 -0.07
C LEU A 15 -42.25 66.77 0.00
N VAL A 16 -42.34 67.53 1.09
CA VAL A 16 -43.33 68.59 1.28
C VAL A 16 -43.15 69.73 0.24
N TYR A 17 -41.93 70.10 -0.10
CA TYR A 17 -41.68 71.12 -1.13
C TYR A 17 -42.06 70.65 -2.54
N ILE A 18 -41.84 69.37 -2.88
CA ILE A 18 -42.18 68.83 -4.20
C ILE A 18 -43.71 68.66 -4.35
N LEU A 19 -44.43 68.19 -3.30
CA LEU A 19 -45.85 67.98 -3.32
C LEU A 19 -46.62 69.27 -3.44
N SER A 20 -46.12 70.42 -2.98
CA SER A 20 -46.74 71.74 -3.08
C SER A 20 -46.82 72.30 -4.50
N LYS A 21 -46.09 71.75 -5.48
CA LYS A 21 -46.02 72.19 -6.87
C LYS A 21 -46.49 71.19 -7.92
N ALA A 22 -46.95 70.02 -7.52
CA ALA A 22 -47.31 68.94 -8.43
C ALA A 22 -48.87 68.85 -8.63
N SER A 23 -49.35 68.44 -9.83
CA SER A 23 -50.74 68.00 -10.04
C SER A 23 -50.99 66.72 -9.20
N ILE A 24 -52.30 66.46 -8.86
CA ILE A 24 -52.72 65.37 -7.98
C ILE A 24 -52.11 64.02 -8.43
N ILE A 25 -52.00 63.76 -9.73
CA ILE A 25 -51.46 62.52 -10.30
C ILE A 25 -49.96 62.42 -10.02
N ASN A 26 -49.18 63.51 -10.18
CA ASN A 26 -47.74 63.54 -9.90
C ASN A 26 -47.48 63.44 -8.40
N ALA A 27 -48.32 64.03 -7.56
CA ALA A 27 -48.22 63.90 -6.11
C ALA A 27 -48.40 62.46 -5.63
N LEU A 28 -49.38 61.71 -6.18
CA LEU A 28 -49.56 60.28 -5.87
C LEU A 28 -48.38 59.42 -6.31
N LEU A 29 -47.77 59.69 -7.47
CA LEU A 29 -46.62 59.01 -7.96
C LEU A 29 -45.37 59.23 -7.07
N ILE A 30 -45.18 60.49 -6.64
CA ILE A 30 -44.05 60.87 -5.75
C ILE A 30 -44.19 60.19 -4.37
N VAL A 31 -45.44 60.16 -3.84
CA VAL A 31 -45.72 59.49 -2.56
C VAL A 31 -45.42 57.99 -2.66
N ASN A 32 -45.84 57.31 -3.75
CA ASN A 32 -45.55 55.89 -3.96
C ASN A 32 -44.05 55.63 -4.10
N LEU A 33 -43.29 56.42 -4.87
CA LEU A 33 -41.87 56.32 -4.99
C LEU A 33 -41.17 56.55 -3.66
N TYR A 34 -41.68 57.48 -2.82
CA TYR A 34 -41.16 57.70 -1.49
C TYR A 34 -41.34 56.46 -0.59
N PHE A 35 -42.51 55.85 -0.57
CA PHE A 35 -42.76 54.61 0.20
C PHE A 35 -41.93 53.47 -0.28
N ILE A 36 -41.73 53.31 -1.59
CA ILE A 36 -40.82 52.28 -2.16
C ILE A 36 -39.37 52.54 -1.70
N ALA A 37 -38.88 53.76 -1.75
CA ALA A 37 -37.54 54.12 -1.31
C ALA A 37 -37.33 53.87 0.20
N VAL A 38 -38.31 54.22 1.03
CA VAL A 38 -38.29 53.94 2.47
C VAL A 38 -38.31 52.45 2.74
N TYR A 39 -39.13 51.67 2.02
CA TYR A 39 -39.20 50.22 2.14
C TYR A 39 -37.84 49.55 1.78
N ILE A 40 -37.26 49.96 0.65
CA ILE A 40 -35.92 49.44 0.20
C ILE A 40 -34.85 49.79 1.26
N SER A 41 -34.82 51.02 1.75
CA SER A 41 -33.85 51.46 2.75
C SER A 41 -34.00 50.69 4.07
N LEU A 42 -35.23 50.43 4.52
CA LEU A 42 -35.51 49.63 5.71
C LEU A 42 -35.06 48.17 5.52
N THR A 43 -35.33 47.58 4.35
CA THR A 43 -34.94 46.22 4.00
C THR A 43 -33.41 46.08 3.99
N ILE A 44 -32.68 47.01 3.37
CA ILE A 44 -31.20 47.02 3.37
C ILE A 44 -30.67 47.15 4.79
N TYR A 45 -31.25 48.01 5.63
CA TYR A 45 -30.82 48.18 7.02
C TYR A 45 -31.04 46.91 7.84
N ILE A 46 -32.17 46.22 7.70
CA ILE A 46 -32.43 44.92 8.34
C ILE A 46 -31.42 43.88 7.86
N LEU A 47 -31.13 43.82 6.56
CA LEU A 47 -30.16 42.90 5.99
C LEU A 47 -28.72 43.11 6.56
N LEU A 48 -28.31 44.37 6.71
CA LEU A 48 -27.03 44.74 7.31
C LEU A 48 -26.94 44.34 8.78
N ILE A 49 -28.05 44.46 9.53
CA ILE A 49 -28.12 44.00 10.92
C ILE A 49 -27.96 42.46 10.98
N ILE A 50 -28.71 41.74 10.12
CA ILE A 50 -28.60 40.27 10.07
C ILE A 50 -27.17 39.79 9.73
N ILE A 51 -26.54 40.41 8.71
CA ILE A 51 -25.16 40.11 8.33
C ILE A 51 -24.21 40.39 9.49
N SER A 52 -24.42 41.51 10.21
CA SER A 52 -23.61 41.85 11.38
C SER A 52 -23.77 40.81 12.50
N PHE A 53 -24.99 40.36 12.78
CA PHE A 53 -25.23 39.31 13.76
C PHE A 53 -24.63 37.99 13.35
N ILE A 54 -24.72 37.59 12.07
CA ILE A 54 -24.09 36.37 11.53
C ILE A 54 -22.56 36.43 11.70
N ASN A 55 -21.94 37.57 11.36
CA ASN A 55 -20.50 37.78 11.52
C ASN A 55 -20.07 37.72 13.00
N ILE A 56 -20.82 38.35 13.90
CA ILE A 56 -20.56 38.29 15.34
C ILE A 56 -20.67 36.86 15.86
N PHE A 57 -21.74 36.16 15.46
CA PHE A 57 -21.93 34.75 15.84
C PHE A 57 -20.81 33.87 15.34
N TYR A 58 -20.37 34.07 14.06
CA TYR A 58 -19.25 33.33 13.49
C TYR A 58 -17.94 33.59 14.25
N ILE A 59 -17.64 34.87 14.55
CA ILE A 59 -16.42 35.25 15.28
C ILE A 59 -16.44 34.79 16.74
N MET A 60 -17.57 34.91 17.41
CA MET A 60 -17.67 34.63 18.83
C MET A 60 -17.88 33.15 19.17
N ILE A 61 -18.51 32.39 18.29
CA ILE A 61 -18.87 30.99 18.55
C ILE A 61 -18.20 30.02 17.61
N VAL A 62 -18.34 30.18 16.30
CA VAL A 62 -17.86 29.21 15.33
C VAL A 62 -16.33 29.20 15.24
N LEU A 63 -15.70 30.38 15.24
CA LEU A 63 -14.24 30.48 15.17
C LEU A 63 -13.53 29.93 16.42
N PRO A 64 -13.93 30.26 17.65
CA PRO A 64 -13.36 29.65 18.84
C PRO A 64 -13.63 28.17 18.98
N VAL A 65 -14.83 27.68 18.59
CA VAL A 65 -15.14 26.24 18.58
C VAL A 65 -14.26 25.52 17.58
N ASN A 66 -14.06 26.04 16.39
CA ASN A 66 -13.13 25.46 15.41
C ASN A 66 -11.68 25.51 15.86
N ILE A 67 -11.25 26.59 16.53
CA ILE A 67 -9.92 26.70 17.13
C ILE A 67 -9.77 25.72 18.31
N PHE A 68 -10.82 25.55 19.13
CA PHE A 68 -10.83 24.61 20.25
C PHE A 68 -10.84 23.16 19.76
N ILE A 69 -11.64 22.82 18.73
CA ILE A 69 -11.62 21.51 18.06
C ILE A 69 -10.24 21.25 17.43
N ARG A 70 -9.63 22.23 16.76
CA ARG A 70 -8.25 22.10 16.26
C ARG A 70 -7.19 22.00 17.36
N LYS A 71 -7.40 22.58 18.53
CA LYS A 71 -6.50 22.44 19.70
C LYS A 71 -6.69 21.12 20.47
N GLN A 72 -7.87 20.49 20.34
CA GLN A 72 -8.09 19.12 20.84
C GLN A 72 -7.79 18.03 19.82
N VAL A 73 -7.32 18.34 18.62
CA VAL A 73 -6.56 17.36 17.83
C VAL A 73 -5.30 17.10 18.66
N ILE A 74 -5.37 16.09 19.50
CA ILE A 74 -4.19 15.44 20.09
C ILE A 74 -3.26 15.22 18.89
N PHE A 75 -2.15 15.94 18.84
CA PHE A 75 -1.13 15.73 17.81
C PHE A 75 -0.65 14.30 18.03
N MET A 76 -1.27 13.37 17.31
CA MET A 76 -0.89 11.96 17.33
C MET A 76 0.55 11.89 16.82
N THR A 77 1.46 11.44 17.67
CA THR A 77 2.87 11.30 17.33
C THR A 77 3.14 9.91 16.76
N ILE A 78 4.32 9.74 16.15
CA ILE A 78 4.80 8.41 15.72
C ILE A 78 4.80 7.44 16.91
N ASN A 79 5.21 7.90 18.09
CA ASN A 79 5.27 7.09 19.32
C ASN A 79 3.88 6.67 19.80
N ASP A 80 2.87 7.55 19.75
CA ASP A 80 1.50 7.19 20.10
C ASP A 80 0.97 6.07 19.19
N LEU A 81 1.27 6.15 17.88
CA LEU A 81 0.89 5.11 16.92
C LEU A 81 1.67 3.81 17.12
N LYS A 82 2.97 3.90 17.43
CA LYS A 82 3.78 2.74 17.79
C LYS A 82 3.21 2.03 19.02
N ASP A 83 2.93 2.76 20.10
CA ASP A 83 2.42 2.21 21.34
C ASP A 83 1.02 1.61 21.16
N LYS A 84 0.16 2.25 20.33
CA LYS A 84 -1.12 1.69 19.89
C LYS A 84 -0.94 0.34 19.20
N VAL A 85 0.02 0.22 18.29
CA VAL A 85 0.29 -1.03 17.55
C VAL A 85 0.86 -2.10 18.47
N ILE A 86 1.81 -1.76 19.33
CA ILE A 86 2.44 -2.68 20.28
C ILE A 86 1.40 -3.23 21.27
N SER A 87 0.44 -2.42 21.71
CA SER A 87 -0.67 -2.86 22.57
C SER A 87 -1.75 -3.67 21.85
N GLY A 88 -1.57 -3.97 20.56
CA GLY A 88 -2.49 -4.78 19.76
C GLY A 88 -3.55 -3.99 19.01
N GLY A 89 -3.54 -2.66 19.05
CA GLY A 89 -4.39 -1.80 18.23
C GLY A 89 -3.95 -1.77 16.76
N LEU A 90 -4.87 -1.39 15.89
CA LEU A 90 -4.60 -1.25 14.45
C LEU A 90 -4.62 0.23 14.05
N ILE A 91 -3.70 0.62 13.19
CA ILE A 91 -3.70 1.97 12.60
C ILE A 91 -4.75 2.07 11.49
N THR A 92 -5.27 3.27 11.28
CA THR A 92 -6.20 3.65 10.21
C THR A 92 -5.45 4.07 8.96
N ILE A 93 -6.18 4.28 7.85
CA ILE A 93 -5.60 4.85 6.62
C ILE A 93 -5.06 6.27 6.87
N ASP A 94 -5.77 7.08 7.67
CA ASP A 94 -5.34 8.44 8.00
C ASP A 94 -4.06 8.42 8.86
N ASP A 95 -3.95 7.49 9.82
CA ASP A 95 -2.72 7.26 10.59
C ASP A 95 -1.56 6.90 9.64
N ALA A 96 -1.79 6.02 8.66
CA ALA A 96 -0.77 5.61 7.70
C ALA A 96 -0.36 6.74 6.75
N LEU A 97 -1.29 7.61 6.33
CA LEU A 97 -1.00 8.81 5.56
C LEU A 97 -0.17 9.81 6.38
N PHE A 98 -0.49 10.02 7.65
CA PHE A 98 0.33 10.83 8.55
C PHE A 98 1.75 10.25 8.66
N LEU A 99 1.91 8.96 8.91
CA LEU A 99 3.21 8.29 9.00
C LEU A 99 4.01 8.37 7.69
N SER A 100 3.33 8.41 6.54
CA SER A 100 4.00 8.50 5.24
C SER A 100 4.74 9.82 5.02
N GLU A 101 4.38 10.89 5.74
CA GLU A 101 5.00 12.21 5.68
C GLU A 101 5.90 12.51 6.91
N ALA A 102 5.96 11.58 7.87
CA ALA A 102 6.70 11.75 9.11
C ALA A 102 8.23 11.72 8.89
N ASP A 103 8.99 12.16 9.90
CA ASP A 103 10.44 12.03 9.90
C ASP A 103 10.86 10.59 9.66
N LEU A 104 11.83 10.37 8.76
CA LEU A 104 12.18 9.02 8.32
C LEU A 104 12.91 8.23 9.39
N ASP A 105 13.82 8.86 10.11
CA ASP A 105 14.65 8.19 11.12
C ASP A 105 13.77 7.78 12.33
N ASP A 106 12.88 8.65 12.76
CA ASP A 106 11.92 8.35 13.83
C ASP A 106 10.94 7.25 13.41
N LEU A 107 10.46 7.28 12.17
CA LEU A 107 9.58 6.26 11.63
C LEU A 107 10.26 4.88 11.56
N CYS A 108 11.50 4.83 11.05
CA CYS A 108 12.28 3.60 10.95
C CYS A 108 12.58 3.01 12.33
N LYS A 109 12.96 3.85 13.30
CA LYS A 109 13.23 3.43 14.67
C LYS A 109 11.98 2.84 15.33
N ALA A 110 10.84 3.51 15.20
CA ALA A 110 9.58 3.02 15.75
C ALA A 110 9.13 1.70 15.09
N ALA A 111 9.34 1.54 13.78
CA ALA A 111 9.06 0.30 13.05
C ALA A 111 9.98 -0.86 13.50
N ASP A 112 11.25 -0.59 13.79
CA ASP A 112 12.20 -1.57 14.35
C ASP A 112 11.75 -2.04 15.74
N GLU A 113 11.30 -1.13 16.61
CA GLU A 113 10.74 -1.44 17.91
C GLU A 113 9.48 -2.32 17.81
N ILE A 114 8.57 -2.03 16.88
CA ILE A 114 7.39 -2.87 16.59
C ILE A 114 7.84 -4.26 16.16
N GLN A 115 8.79 -4.35 15.23
CA GLN A 115 9.31 -5.63 14.73
C GLN A 115 9.87 -6.48 15.87
N HIS A 116 10.73 -5.89 16.71
CA HIS A 116 11.34 -6.61 17.83
C HIS A 116 10.31 -7.02 18.90
N THR A 117 9.25 -6.23 19.09
CA THR A 117 8.17 -6.59 20.02
C THR A 117 7.43 -7.87 19.60
N PHE A 118 7.15 -8.02 18.31
CA PHE A 118 6.37 -9.17 17.81
C PHE A 118 7.21 -10.38 17.42
N PHE A 119 8.47 -10.20 17.05
CA PHE A 119 9.31 -11.26 16.51
C PHE A 119 10.62 -11.46 17.27
N GLY A 120 10.94 -10.59 18.23
CA GLY A 120 12.27 -10.62 18.84
C GLY A 120 13.35 -10.47 17.78
N ASN A 121 14.32 -11.35 17.82
CA ASN A 121 15.40 -11.41 16.83
C ASN A 121 15.18 -12.46 15.72
N ASP A 122 14.01 -13.07 15.64
CA ASP A 122 13.72 -14.08 14.63
C ASP A 122 13.65 -13.48 13.22
N PHE A 123 14.37 -14.08 12.28
CA PHE A 123 14.49 -13.63 10.90
C PHE A 123 14.26 -14.78 9.91
N ASP A 124 13.26 -14.63 9.02
CA ASP A 124 12.87 -15.68 8.07
C ASP A 124 13.58 -15.52 6.72
N ILE A 125 14.26 -16.58 6.27
CA ILE A 125 14.95 -16.60 4.98
C ILE A 125 14.29 -17.59 4.03
N CYS A 126 14.03 -17.12 2.80
CA CYS A 126 13.48 -17.92 1.72
C CYS A 126 14.46 -17.98 0.54
N ALA A 127 14.57 -19.13 -0.09
CA ALA A 127 15.22 -19.27 -1.40
C ALA A 127 14.20 -19.68 -2.46
N VAL A 128 14.45 -19.27 -3.71
CA VAL A 128 13.55 -19.57 -4.83
C VAL A 128 14.21 -20.48 -5.86
N VAL A 129 13.39 -21.25 -6.58
CA VAL A 129 13.82 -22.01 -7.76
C VAL A 129 12.80 -21.89 -8.87
N ASN A 130 13.26 -21.64 -10.09
CA ASN A 130 12.39 -21.64 -11.26
C ASN A 130 12.19 -23.09 -11.72
N VAL A 131 11.01 -23.65 -11.48
CA VAL A 131 10.68 -25.04 -11.85
C VAL A 131 10.11 -25.16 -13.25
N LYS A 132 9.60 -24.06 -13.84
CA LYS A 132 9.14 -23.95 -15.22
C LYS A 132 9.34 -22.52 -15.68
N GLY A 133 10.17 -22.31 -16.69
CA GLY A 133 10.51 -21.00 -17.21
C GLY A 133 10.20 -20.83 -18.68
N GLY A 134 10.14 -19.59 -19.14
CA GLY A 134 9.94 -19.26 -20.54
C GLY A 134 8.89 -18.16 -20.74
N LYS A 135 8.42 -17.98 -21.97
CA LYS A 135 7.39 -17.01 -22.28
C LYS A 135 6.11 -17.30 -21.50
N CYS A 136 5.67 -16.31 -20.74
CA CYS A 136 4.40 -16.33 -20.03
C CYS A 136 3.29 -15.87 -20.98
N SER A 137 2.07 -16.40 -20.82
CA SER A 137 0.88 -15.94 -21.55
C SER A 137 0.39 -14.56 -21.12
N GLU A 138 0.86 -14.10 -19.96
CA GLU A 138 0.39 -12.86 -19.35
C GLU A 138 1.15 -11.65 -19.88
N ASN A 139 0.50 -10.45 -19.79
CA ASN A 139 1.02 -9.19 -20.30
C ASN A 139 1.52 -8.23 -19.22
N CYS A 140 1.97 -8.74 -18.06
CA CYS A 140 2.51 -7.91 -16.98
C CYS A 140 3.67 -7.05 -17.48
N VAL A 141 3.52 -5.73 -17.44
CA VAL A 141 4.44 -4.76 -18.09
C VAL A 141 5.84 -4.70 -17.46
N TYR A 142 5.98 -5.10 -16.19
CA TYR A 142 7.27 -5.15 -15.48
C TYR A 142 8.05 -6.45 -15.69
N CYS A 143 7.40 -7.49 -16.23
CA CYS A 143 7.97 -8.84 -16.21
C CYS A 143 8.72 -9.15 -17.50
N SER A 144 9.99 -9.57 -17.37
CA SER A 144 10.83 -9.97 -18.51
C SER A 144 10.34 -11.23 -19.26
N GLN A 145 9.49 -12.04 -18.62
CA GLN A 145 8.90 -13.25 -19.22
C GLN A 145 7.54 -13.01 -19.88
N SER A 146 6.96 -11.81 -19.77
CA SER A 146 5.62 -11.48 -20.28
C SER A 146 5.59 -11.38 -21.81
N THR A 147 4.36 -11.41 -22.36
CA THR A 147 4.15 -11.17 -23.80
C THR A 147 4.54 -9.77 -24.24
N CYS A 148 4.58 -8.80 -23.34
CA CYS A 148 5.00 -7.42 -23.59
C CYS A 148 6.52 -7.25 -23.66
N ALA A 149 7.31 -8.22 -23.15
CA ALA A 149 8.76 -8.11 -23.11
C ALA A 149 9.37 -8.50 -24.47
N LYS A 150 10.26 -7.65 -24.99
CA LYS A 150 11.05 -7.88 -26.21
C LYS A 150 12.43 -8.48 -25.87
N ILE A 151 12.44 -9.49 -24.99
CA ILE A 151 13.67 -10.10 -24.46
C ILE A 151 13.65 -11.59 -24.80
N PRO A 152 14.76 -12.17 -25.26
CA PRO A 152 14.87 -13.61 -25.40
C PRO A 152 14.86 -14.27 -24.03
N VAL A 153 13.89 -15.13 -23.75
CA VAL A 153 13.80 -15.89 -22.51
C VAL A 153 14.03 -17.37 -22.82
N LYS A 154 14.98 -17.97 -22.11
CA LYS A 154 15.23 -19.41 -22.22
C LYS A 154 14.08 -20.19 -21.59
N ALA A 155 13.31 -20.88 -22.44
CA ALA A 155 12.19 -21.70 -21.98
C ALA A 155 12.68 -23.07 -21.52
N HIS A 156 12.07 -23.58 -20.46
CA HIS A 156 12.19 -24.98 -20.04
C HIS A 156 10.86 -25.48 -19.47
N ALA A 157 10.56 -26.74 -19.73
CA ALA A 157 9.39 -27.41 -19.17
C ALA A 157 9.56 -27.60 -17.64
N MET A 158 8.48 -28.05 -17.01
CA MET A 158 8.51 -28.46 -15.60
C MET A 158 9.66 -29.43 -15.35
N ILE A 159 10.57 -29.08 -14.45
CA ILE A 159 11.72 -29.91 -14.09
C ILE A 159 11.26 -31.26 -13.52
N SER A 160 12.16 -32.26 -13.57
CA SER A 160 11.83 -33.57 -13.01
C SER A 160 11.87 -33.55 -11.48
N PRO A 161 11.12 -34.45 -10.81
CA PRO A 161 11.17 -34.61 -9.36
C PRO A 161 12.59 -34.85 -8.80
N GLU A 162 13.42 -35.61 -9.53
CA GLU A 162 14.79 -35.95 -9.15
C GLU A 162 15.70 -34.71 -9.20
N LEU A 163 15.55 -33.90 -10.25
CA LEU A 163 16.29 -32.66 -10.39
C LEU A 163 15.88 -31.66 -9.31
N LEU A 164 14.57 -31.58 -9.02
CA LEU A 164 14.03 -30.73 -7.96
C LEU A 164 14.61 -31.12 -6.59
N LEU A 165 14.59 -32.42 -6.26
CA LEU A 165 15.16 -32.93 -5.00
C LEU A 165 16.66 -32.63 -4.89
N ARG A 166 17.41 -32.82 -5.99
CA ARG A 166 18.86 -32.49 -6.01
C ARG A 166 19.08 -31.01 -5.69
N HIS A 167 18.30 -30.09 -6.28
CA HIS A 167 18.37 -28.66 -5.97
C HIS A 167 18.00 -28.37 -4.52
N ALA A 168 16.97 -29.02 -3.99
CA ALA A 168 16.54 -28.84 -2.61
C ALA A 168 17.61 -29.30 -1.61
N ARG A 169 18.27 -30.45 -1.85
CA ARG A 169 19.34 -30.93 -1.00
C ARG A 169 20.53 -29.97 -0.93
N LEU A 170 20.88 -29.29 -2.04
CA LEU A 170 21.91 -28.24 -2.03
C LEU A 170 21.49 -27.03 -1.21
N ARG A 171 20.20 -26.64 -1.24
CA ARG A 171 19.68 -25.56 -0.41
C ARG A 171 19.59 -25.92 1.07
N ASN A 172 19.31 -27.16 1.38
CA ASN A 172 19.26 -27.69 2.75
C ASN A 172 20.63 -27.68 3.47
N LEU A 173 21.71 -27.39 2.76
CA LEU A 173 23.05 -27.21 3.36
C LEU A 173 23.21 -25.82 4.01
N HIS A 174 22.32 -24.87 3.71
CA HIS A 174 22.31 -23.52 4.27
C HIS A 174 21.20 -23.39 5.33
N ASP A 175 21.36 -22.44 6.23
CA ASP A 175 20.34 -22.09 7.23
C ASP A 175 19.21 -21.32 6.56
N ILE A 176 18.37 -21.99 5.78
CA ILE A 176 17.15 -21.43 5.18
C ILE A 176 15.95 -22.29 5.54
N ARG A 177 14.82 -21.64 5.84
CA ARG A 177 13.60 -22.35 6.19
C ARG A 177 12.71 -22.62 4.98
N HIS A 178 12.47 -21.60 4.17
CA HIS A 178 11.50 -21.67 3.09
C HIS A 178 12.16 -21.84 1.73
N TYR A 179 11.63 -22.79 0.95
CA TYR A 179 12.07 -23.06 -0.41
C TYR A 179 10.88 -22.93 -1.37
N CYS A 180 10.87 -21.86 -2.17
CA CYS A 180 9.73 -21.51 -3.02
C CYS A 180 9.94 -22.00 -4.46
N LEU A 181 9.06 -22.87 -4.93
CA LEU A 181 8.99 -23.37 -6.29
C LEU A 181 8.19 -22.39 -7.15
N VAL A 182 8.82 -21.77 -8.14
CA VAL A 182 8.19 -20.72 -8.97
C VAL A 182 8.03 -21.19 -10.41
N SER A 183 6.89 -20.92 -11.01
CA SER A 183 6.58 -21.21 -12.41
C SER A 183 6.13 -19.96 -13.17
N SER A 184 6.58 -19.82 -14.42
CA SER A 184 5.98 -18.87 -15.36
C SER A 184 4.62 -19.38 -15.86
N GLY A 185 3.75 -18.46 -16.31
CA GLY A 185 2.41 -18.73 -16.85
C GLY A 185 1.27 -18.24 -15.95
N LYS A 186 0.08 -18.05 -16.51
CA LYS A 186 -1.12 -17.66 -15.75
C LYS A 186 -1.42 -18.64 -14.61
N ARG A 187 -1.27 -19.95 -14.89
CA ARG A 187 -1.40 -21.03 -13.91
C ARG A 187 -0.65 -22.28 -14.39
N VAL A 188 -0.24 -23.10 -13.45
CA VAL A 188 0.31 -24.43 -13.72
C VAL A 188 -0.82 -25.39 -14.08
N SER A 189 -0.61 -26.30 -15.05
CA SER A 189 -1.58 -27.33 -15.42
C SER A 189 -1.70 -28.41 -14.36
N ASP A 190 -2.85 -29.10 -14.30
CA ASP A 190 -3.04 -30.22 -13.34
C ASP A 190 -2.01 -31.32 -13.55
N LYS A 191 -1.65 -31.62 -14.82
CA LYS A 191 -0.58 -32.58 -15.16
C LYS A 191 0.78 -32.18 -14.56
N ASP A 192 1.11 -30.89 -14.63
CA ASP A 192 2.36 -30.39 -14.06
C ASP A 192 2.30 -30.40 -12.51
N ILE A 193 1.13 -30.14 -11.91
CA ILE A 193 0.92 -30.23 -10.46
C ILE A 193 1.11 -31.68 -10.01
N ASP A 194 0.47 -32.65 -10.65
CA ASP A 194 0.61 -34.06 -10.29
C ASP A 194 2.08 -34.52 -10.39
N LYS A 195 2.80 -34.05 -11.43
CA LYS A 195 4.23 -34.34 -11.59
C LYS A 195 5.07 -33.75 -10.47
N ILE A 196 4.87 -32.46 -10.11
CA ILE A 196 5.69 -31.77 -9.13
C ILE A 196 5.43 -32.25 -7.71
N CYS A 197 4.20 -32.72 -7.39
CA CYS A 197 3.83 -33.21 -6.08
C CYS A 197 4.72 -34.37 -5.59
N SER A 198 5.14 -35.26 -6.49
CA SER A 198 6.07 -36.36 -6.13
C SER A 198 7.42 -35.81 -5.67
N GLY A 199 7.94 -34.77 -6.36
CA GLY A 199 9.17 -34.08 -5.97
C GLY A 199 9.04 -33.34 -4.65
N ILE A 200 7.88 -32.69 -4.41
CA ILE A 200 7.59 -31.99 -3.15
C ILE A 200 7.58 -32.98 -1.98
N LYS A 201 6.90 -34.13 -2.11
CA LYS A 201 6.91 -35.20 -1.10
C LYS A 201 8.31 -35.69 -0.79
N ALA A 202 9.17 -35.85 -1.82
CA ALA A 202 10.55 -36.24 -1.63
C ALA A 202 11.37 -35.15 -0.88
N ILE A 203 11.17 -33.86 -1.19
CA ILE A 203 11.81 -32.77 -0.45
C ILE A 203 11.42 -32.81 1.02
N CYS A 204 10.13 -32.87 1.31
CA CYS A 204 9.63 -32.89 2.69
C CYS A 204 10.12 -34.09 3.50
N ARG A 205 10.35 -35.23 2.86
CA ARG A 205 10.93 -36.43 3.48
C ARG A 205 12.43 -36.31 3.74
N ASP A 206 13.17 -35.76 2.77
CA ASP A 206 14.65 -35.87 2.72
C ASP A 206 15.36 -34.59 3.18
N THR A 207 14.64 -33.51 3.47
CA THR A 207 15.20 -32.21 3.87
C THR A 207 14.40 -31.59 5.02
N LYS A 208 14.94 -30.52 5.63
CA LYS A 208 14.24 -29.71 6.63
C LYS A 208 13.48 -28.52 6.03
N LEU A 209 13.47 -28.40 4.71
CA LEU A 209 12.90 -27.25 4.00
C LEU A 209 11.37 -27.27 4.06
N SER A 210 10.78 -26.16 4.41
CA SER A 210 9.35 -25.88 4.24
C SER A 210 9.09 -25.45 2.80
N VAL A 211 8.33 -26.27 2.04
CA VAL A 211 8.10 -26.01 0.62
C VAL A 211 6.99 -24.98 0.44
N CYS A 212 7.30 -23.95 -0.36
CA CYS A 212 6.32 -22.97 -0.84
C CYS A 212 6.13 -23.08 -2.35
N THR A 213 5.02 -22.60 -2.90
CA THR A 213 4.77 -22.61 -4.34
C THR A 213 4.25 -21.28 -4.85
N SER A 214 4.68 -20.88 -6.07
CA SER A 214 4.17 -19.75 -6.83
C SER A 214 3.76 -20.23 -8.22
N PHE A 215 2.55 -20.77 -8.33
CA PHE A 215 2.06 -21.48 -9.51
C PHE A 215 0.92 -20.76 -10.22
N GLY A 216 0.79 -19.46 -9.99
CA GLY A 216 -0.22 -18.59 -10.60
C GLY A 216 -1.62 -18.75 -9.99
N LEU A 217 -2.65 -18.56 -10.80
CA LEU A 217 -4.04 -18.45 -10.38
C LEU A 217 -4.69 -19.84 -10.27
N LEU A 218 -4.38 -20.57 -9.19
CA LEU A 218 -4.93 -21.89 -8.92
C LEU A 218 -6.26 -21.80 -8.15
N GLY A 219 -7.06 -22.85 -8.25
CA GLY A 219 -8.27 -23.06 -7.46
C GLY A 219 -8.02 -23.85 -6.18
N GLU A 220 -9.05 -23.99 -5.36
CA GLU A 220 -9.00 -24.67 -4.06
C GLU A 220 -8.56 -26.14 -4.18
N ASP A 221 -9.10 -26.90 -5.14
CA ASP A 221 -8.76 -28.30 -5.33
C ASP A 221 -7.26 -28.52 -5.62
N GLN A 222 -6.69 -27.64 -6.44
CA GLN A 222 -5.27 -27.67 -6.76
C GLN A 222 -4.41 -27.33 -5.53
N PHE A 223 -4.85 -26.37 -4.72
CA PHE A 223 -4.18 -26.05 -3.46
C PHE A 223 -4.29 -27.17 -2.43
N ARG A 224 -5.41 -27.91 -2.37
CA ARG A 224 -5.55 -29.10 -1.52
C ARG A 224 -4.54 -30.19 -1.92
N LYS A 225 -4.39 -30.48 -3.23
CA LYS A 225 -3.37 -31.41 -3.73
C LYS A 225 -1.95 -31.00 -3.33
N LEU A 226 -1.63 -29.70 -3.47
CA LEU A 226 -0.32 -29.18 -3.08
C LEU A 226 -0.09 -29.29 -1.57
N LYS A 227 -1.10 -29.02 -0.74
CA LYS A 227 -1.03 -29.20 0.71
C LYS A 227 -0.80 -30.67 1.09
N GLU A 228 -1.51 -31.58 0.48
CA GLU A 228 -1.34 -33.03 0.67
C GLU A 228 0.06 -33.52 0.25
N ALA A 229 0.69 -32.81 -0.71
CA ALA A 229 2.07 -33.09 -1.08
C ALA A 229 3.10 -32.52 -0.10
N GLY A 230 2.70 -31.65 0.85
CA GLY A 230 3.57 -31.06 1.87
C GLY A 230 3.88 -29.58 1.68
N VAL A 231 3.18 -28.88 0.77
CA VAL A 231 3.29 -27.42 0.65
C VAL A 231 2.71 -26.78 1.91
N VAL A 232 3.43 -25.82 2.49
CA VAL A 232 2.98 -25.07 3.67
C VAL A 232 2.45 -23.69 3.33
N ARG A 233 3.01 -23.03 2.29
CA ARG A 233 2.72 -21.64 1.93
C ARG A 233 2.64 -21.47 0.41
N ILE A 234 1.70 -20.65 -0.04
CA ILE A 234 1.68 -20.21 -1.45
C ILE A 234 2.18 -18.77 -1.57
N HIS A 235 2.72 -18.44 -2.74
CA HIS A 235 3.07 -17.08 -3.12
C HIS A 235 2.22 -16.63 -4.31
N ASN A 236 1.45 -15.55 -4.11
CA ASN A 236 0.70 -14.87 -5.16
C ASN A 236 0.54 -13.40 -4.79
N ASN A 237 1.34 -12.53 -5.40
CA ASN A 237 1.32 -11.10 -5.13
C ASN A 237 0.05 -10.44 -5.65
N LEU A 238 -0.42 -9.41 -4.94
CA LEU A 238 -1.37 -8.42 -5.46
C LEU A 238 -0.72 -7.47 -6.48
N GLU A 239 0.59 -7.30 -6.40
CA GLU A 239 1.49 -6.45 -7.18
C GLU A 239 1.37 -4.97 -6.85
N THR A 240 0.16 -4.42 -6.73
CA THR A 240 -0.12 -3.02 -6.39
C THR A 240 -1.54 -2.87 -5.82
N SER A 241 -2.05 -1.62 -5.71
CA SER A 241 -3.45 -1.38 -5.35
C SER A 241 -4.44 -1.84 -6.42
N ARG A 242 -5.70 -2.07 -6.03
CA ARG A 242 -6.80 -2.36 -6.97
C ARG A 242 -6.94 -1.28 -8.05
N ARG A 243 -6.76 -0.01 -7.66
CA ARG A 243 -6.85 1.14 -8.57
C ARG A 243 -5.75 1.09 -9.65
N TYR A 244 -4.53 0.76 -9.25
CA TYR A 244 -3.37 0.85 -10.14
C TYR A 244 -3.12 -0.45 -10.92
N PHE A 245 -3.66 -1.59 -10.49
CA PHE A 245 -3.44 -2.91 -11.11
C PHE A 245 -3.69 -2.96 -12.61
N PRO A 246 -4.74 -2.33 -13.20
CA PRO A 246 -4.98 -2.36 -14.64
C PRO A 246 -3.85 -1.75 -15.49
N TYR A 247 -3.03 -0.89 -14.91
CA TYR A 247 -1.83 -0.33 -15.58
C TYR A 247 -0.67 -1.33 -15.63
N LEU A 248 -0.67 -2.34 -14.75
CA LEU A 248 0.37 -3.36 -14.69
C LEU A 248 0.05 -4.60 -15.49
N CYS A 249 -1.22 -5.00 -15.54
CA CYS A 249 -1.67 -6.23 -16.21
C CYS A 249 -3.13 -6.14 -16.59
N THR A 250 -3.47 -6.60 -17.81
CA THR A 250 -4.84 -6.69 -18.31
C THR A 250 -5.25 -8.11 -18.73
N SER A 251 -4.31 -9.08 -18.73
CA SER A 251 -4.58 -10.48 -19.09
C SER A 251 -5.21 -11.28 -17.94
N HIS A 252 -5.19 -10.75 -16.74
CA HIS A 252 -5.96 -11.20 -15.57
C HIS A 252 -6.31 -10.02 -14.66
N THR A 253 -7.25 -10.23 -13.75
CA THR A 253 -7.80 -9.17 -12.92
C THR A 253 -7.26 -9.21 -11.49
N TYR A 254 -7.40 -8.10 -10.77
CA TYR A 254 -7.12 -8.01 -9.34
C TYR A 254 -8.01 -8.98 -8.54
N ASP A 255 -9.27 -9.16 -8.95
CA ASP A 255 -10.21 -10.07 -8.28
C ASP A 255 -9.82 -11.54 -8.45
N GLU A 256 -9.25 -11.94 -9.60
CA GLU A 256 -8.67 -13.28 -9.76
C GLU A 256 -7.52 -13.52 -8.79
N LYS A 257 -6.70 -12.50 -8.47
CA LYS A 257 -5.65 -12.56 -7.45
C LYS A 257 -6.24 -12.77 -6.05
N ILE A 258 -7.25 -11.95 -5.68
CA ILE A 258 -7.95 -12.08 -4.40
C ILE A 258 -8.59 -13.48 -4.26
N ALA A 259 -9.30 -13.93 -5.29
CA ALA A 259 -9.94 -15.25 -5.30
C ALA A 259 -8.92 -16.38 -5.10
N THR A 260 -7.73 -16.27 -5.72
CA THR A 260 -6.65 -17.25 -5.54
C THR A 260 -6.12 -17.26 -4.10
N ILE A 261 -5.94 -16.11 -3.48
CA ILE A 261 -5.50 -16.01 -2.07
C ILE A 261 -6.55 -16.66 -1.14
N ILE A 262 -7.83 -16.35 -1.37
CA ILE A 262 -8.93 -16.92 -0.59
C ILE A 262 -9.00 -18.45 -0.77
N ALA A 263 -8.84 -18.96 -1.99
CA ALA A 263 -8.84 -20.40 -2.29
C ALA A 263 -7.68 -21.11 -1.57
N ALA A 264 -6.49 -20.51 -1.54
CA ALA A 264 -5.34 -21.05 -0.81
C ALA A 264 -5.61 -21.13 0.71
N LYS A 265 -6.16 -20.07 1.29
CA LYS A 265 -6.53 -20.04 2.73
C LYS A 265 -7.60 -21.09 3.05
N LYS A 266 -8.61 -21.28 2.19
CA LYS A 266 -9.63 -22.34 2.34
C LYS A 266 -9.02 -23.74 2.29
N ALA A 267 -8.00 -23.95 1.47
CA ALA A 267 -7.23 -25.19 1.46
C ALA A 267 -6.32 -25.34 2.70
N GLY A 268 -6.27 -24.36 3.60
CA GLY A 268 -5.47 -24.36 4.82
C GLY A 268 -3.99 -24.10 4.60
N LEU A 269 -3.62 -23.40 3.54
CA LEU A 269 -2.26 -22.97 3.25
C LEU A 269 -2.01 -21.56 3.78
N GLU A 270 -0.81 -21.30 4.25
CA GLU A 270 -0.33 -19.94 4.49
C GLU A 270 -0.20 -19.18 3.17
N VAL A 271 -0.29 -17.85 3.25
CA VAL A 271 -0.19 -16.97 2.08
C VAL A 271 0.97 -16.00 2.23
N CYS A 272 1.83 -15.97 1.22
CA CYS A 272 2.83 -14.95 0.98
C CYS A 272 2.31 -14.08 -0.18
N SER A 273 1.96 -12.83 0.10
CA SER A 273 1.43 -11.89 -0.89
C SER A 273 1.89 -10.47 -0.57
N GLY A 274 2.37 -9.78 -1.56
CA GLY A 274 2.85 -8.40 -1.51
C GLY A 274 2.75 -7.76 -2.87
N GLY A 275 3.75 -6.96 -3.22
CA GLY A 275 3.73 -6.23 -4.49
C GLY A 275 5.09 -5.87 -5.04
N ILE A 276 5.05 -5.13 -6.13
CA ILE A 276 6.20 -4.53 -6.77
C ILE A 276 6.11 -3.01 -6.67
N PHE A 277 7.17 -2.38 -6.23
CA PHE A 277 7.25 -0.95 -5.93
C PHE A 277 8.17 -0.23 -6.91
N GLY A 278 7.83 1.01 -7.25
CA GLY A 278 8.54 1.81 -8.25
C GLY A 278 8.00 1.60 -9.67
N VAL A 279 6.78 1.08 -9.81
CA VAL A 279 6.10 0.87 -11.08
C VAL A 279 5.23 2.04 -11.52
N GLY A 280 5.35 3.20 -10.84
CA GLY A 280 4.56 4.42 -11.11
C GLY A 280 3.34 4.58 -10.21
N GLU A 281 3.18 3.72 -9.22
CA GLU A 281 2.15 3.80 -8.19
C GLU A 281 2.42 4.96 -7.21
N THR A 282 1.38 5.48 -6.60
CA THR A 282 1.48 6.53 -5.56
C THR A 282 1.67 5.93 -4.16
N MET A 283 2.06 6.77 -3.18
CA MET A 283 2.10 6.34 -1.77
C MET A 283 0.73 5.85 -1.28
N LYS A 284 -0.35 6.48 -1.74
CA LYS A 284 -1.71 6.02 -1.44
C LYS A 284 -1.97 4.61 -1.96
N ASP A 285 -1.49 4.27 -3.16
CA ASP A 285 -1.63 2.91 -3.71
C ASP A 285 -0.86 1.89 -2.86
N ARG A 286 0.34 2.26 -2.37
CA ARG A 286 1.16 1.42 -1.49
C ARG A 286 0.43 1.15 -0.17
N ILE A 287 -0.18 2.17 0.41
CA ILE A 287 -1.01 2.07 1.62
C ILE A 287 -2.25 1.21 1.36
N ASP A 288 -3.02 1.47 0.31
CA ASP A 288 -4.23 0.72 -0.04
C ASP A 288 -3.93 -0.78 -0.24
N MET A 289 -2.78 -1.13 -0.86
CA MET A 289 -2.33 -2.51 -0.97
C MET A 289 -2.02 -3.12 0.39
N ALA A 290 -1.30 -2.41 1.27
CA ALA A 290 -0.96 -2.91 2.60
C ALA A 290 -2.20 -3.20 3.45
N PHE A 291 -3.22 -2.33 3.41
CA PHE A 291 -4.50 -2.55 4.08
C PHE A 291 -5.24 -3.76 3.49
N THR A 292 -5.26 -3.91 2.17
CA THR A 292 -5.85 -5.11 1.52
C THR A 292 -5.14 -6.39 1.97
N LEU A 293 -3.81 -6.39 2.06
CA LEU A 293 -3.03 -7.53 2.56
C LEU A 293 -3.33 -7.84 4.03
N ARG A 294 -3.54 -6.81 4.85
CA ARG A 294 -3.97 -6.96 6.24
C ARG A 294 -5.35 -7.61 6.34
N ASP A 295 -6.31 -7.12 5.56
CA ASP A 295 -7.68 -7.63 5.56
C ASP A 295 -7.75 -9.08 5.03
N LEU A 296 -6.85 -9.46 4.12
CA LEU A 296 -6.69 -10.83 3.66
C LEU A 296 -5.95 -11.72 4.68
N ASP A 297 -5.43 -11.13 5.75
CA ASP A 297 -4.68 -11.83 6.80
C ASP A 297 -3.61 -12.74 6.20
N VAL A 298 -2.70 -12.15 5.42
CA VAL A 298 -1.57 -12.86 4.82
C VAL A 298 -0.46 -13.07 5.85
N THR A 299 0.31 -14.14 5.71
CA THR A 299 1.38 -14.48 6.67
C THR A 299 2.68 -13.72 6.39
N SER A 300 2.99 -13.50 5.11
CA SER A 300 4.27 -12.88 4.68
C SER A 300 4.02 -11.91 3.54
N VAL A 301 4.71 -10.76 3.57
CA VAL A 301 4.53 -9.66 2.62
C VAL A 301 5.86 -9.31 1.97
N PRO A 302 6.12 -9.79 0.74
CA PRO A 302 7.30 -9.41 -0.01
C PRO A 302 7.18 -7.98 -0.57
N ILE A 303 8.23 -7.21 -0.33
CA ILE A 303 8.52 -5.92 -0.95
C ILE A 303 9.50 -6.21 -2.09
N ASN A 304 9.00 -6.22 -3.34
CA ASN A 304 9.83 -6.31 -4.52
C ASN A 304 10.08 -4.91 -5.07
N LEU A 305 11.30 -4.60 -5.38
CA LEU A 305 11.67 -3.32 -5.99
C LEU A 305 11.78 -3.53 -7.50
N LEU A 306 11.17 -2.63 -8.28
CA LEU A 306 11.29 -2.69 -9.73
C LEU A 306 12.78 -2.68 -10.12
N ASN A 307 13.17 -3.69 -10.87
CA ASN A 307 14.42 -3.70 -11.59
C ASN A 307 14.12 -3.36 -13.06
N PRO A 308 14.43 -2.14 -13.53
CA PRO A 308 14.18 -1.76 -14.90
C PRO A 308 15.04 -2.58 -15.86
N ILE A 309 14.41 -3.47 -16.61
CA ILE A 309 15.09 -4.32 -17.61
C ILE A 309 14.78 -3.80 -18.99
N LYS A 310 15.82 -3.38 -19.73
CA LYS A 310 15.68 -2.94 -21.13
C LYS A 310 14.96 -4.00 -21.96
N GLY A 311 13.97 -3.57 -22.73
CA GLY A 311 13.10 -4.46 -23.51
C GLY A 311 11.80 -4.86 -22.82
N THR A 312 11.59 -4.46 -21.56
CA THR A 312 10.26 -4.41 -20.94
C THR A 312 9.65 -3.02 -21.10
N PRO A 313 8.32 -2.85 -21.03
CA PRO A 313 7.68 -1.52 -21.02
C PRO A 313 8.16 -0.58 -19.92
N MET A 314 8.68 -1.11 -18.81
CA MET A 314 9.22 -0.34 -17.67
C MET A 314 10.75 -0.28 -17.63
N GLY A 315 11.40 -0.59 -18.77
CA GLY A 315 12.86 -0.66 -18.85
C GLY A 315 13.62 0.66 -18.64
N ASP A 316 12.92 1.78 -18.75
CA ASP A 316 13.48 3.13 -18.58
C ASP A 316 12.95 3.85 -17.31
N PHE A 317 12.26 3.14 -16.42
CA PHE A 317 11.77 3.70 -15.16
C PHE A 317 12.97 3.96 -14.21
N ALA A 318 12.90 5.05 -13.46
CA ALA A 318 13.87 5.32 -12.40
C ALA A 318 13.64 4.37 -11.22
N PRO A 319 14.69 3.76 -10.66
CA PRO A 319 14.57 3.00 -9.42
C PRO A 319 14.14 3.90 -8.25
N LEU A 320 13.47 3.32 -7.26
CA LEU A 320 13.18 4.00 -6.00
C LEU A 320 14.49 4.34 -5.26
N THR A 321 14.48 5.46 -4.53
CA THR A 321 15.58 5.83 -3.64
C THR A 321 15.61 4.94 -2.40
N LYS A 322 16.74 4.93 -1.70
CA LYS A 322 16.88 4.21 -0.43
C LYS A 322 15.87 4.71 0.61
N GLU A 323 15.69 6.02 0.69
CA GLU A 323 14.77 6.70 1.62
C GLU A 323 13.31 6.28 1.38
N GLU A 324 12.89 6.22 0.11
CA GLU A 324 11.54 5.74 -0.24
C GLU A 324 11.34 4.29 0.19
N ILE A 325 12.35 3.44 0.01
CA ILE A 325 12.27 2.01 0.36
C ILE A 325 12.22 1.81 1.87
N LEU A 326 13.03 2.56 2.63
CA LEU A 326 13.00 2.56 4.09
C LEU A 326 11.61 2.99 4.59
N ARG A 327 11.07 4.08 4.04
CA ARG A 327 9.73 4.58 4.38
C ARG A 327 8.63 3.55 4.11
N ILE A 328 8.66 2.91 2.93
CA ILE A 328 7.71 1.83 2.58
C ILE A 328 7.83 0.69 3.59
N THR A 329 9.05 0.25 3.90
CA THR A 329 9.31 -0.87 4.81
C THR A 329 8.77 -0.58 6.20
N ALA A 330 9.08 0.60 6.74
CA ALA A 330 8.65 1.03 8.06
C ALA A 330 7.11 1.18 8.12
N LEU A 331 6.52 1.83 7.13
CA LEU A 331 5.07 1.99 7.04
C LEU A 331 4.34 0.65 6.97
N TYR A 332 4.88 -0.32 6.22
CA TYR A 332 4.32 -1.67 6.14
C TYR A 332 4.38 -2.38 7.50
N ARG A 333 5.42 -2.16 8.32
CA ARG A 333 5.48 -2.72 9.67
C ARG A 333 4.39 -2.17 10.58
N PHE A 334 4.07 -0.88 10.50
CA PHE A 334 2.97 -0.28 11.24
C PHE A 334 1.59 -0.84 10.84
N ILE A 335 1.37 -1.03 9.53
CA ILE A 335 0.08 -1.55 9.00
C ILE A 335 -0.05 -3.06 9.25
N LEU A 336 1.05 -3.80 9.21
CA LEU A 336 1.15 -5.25 9.20
C LEU A 336 2.10 -5.72 10.33
N PRO A 337 1.75 -5.49 11.61
CA PRO A 337 2.68 -5.67 12.73
C PRO A 337 3.08 -7.13 12.98
N LYS A 338 2.22 -8.08 12.61
CA LYS A 338 2.39 -9.52 12.88
C LYS A 338 2.78 -10.34 11.64
N GLN A 339 3.01 -9.70 10.49
CA GLN A 339 3.41 -10.35 9.25
C GLN A 339 4.93 -10.33 9.08
N TYR A 340 5.49 -11.33 8.39
CA TYR A 340 6.86 -11.28 7.93
C TYR A 340 6.98 -10.26 6.80
N ILE A 341 7.57 -9.09 7.07
CA ILE A 341 7.88 -8.09 6.03
C ILE A 341 9.18 -8.52 5.38
N ARG A 342 9.09 -8.91 4.10
CA ARG A 342 10.15 -9.58 3.37
C ARG A 342 10.75 -8.69 2.29
N LEU A 343 12.00 -8.31 2.42
CA LEU A 343 12.70 -7.67 1.32
C LEU A 343 13.07 -8.73 0.26
N ALA A 344 12.61 -8.52 -0.97
CA ALA A 344 12.66 -9.54 -2.00
C ALA A 344 13.47 -9.09 -3.24
N ALA A 345 12.92 -9.20 -4.45
CA ALA A 345 13.63 -8.82 -5.66
C ALA A 345 14.02 -7.33 -5.68
N GLY A 346 15.14 -7.01 -6.32
CA GLY A 346 15.64 -5.64 -6.51
C GLY A 346 16.52 -5.10 -5.38
N ARG A 347 16.59 -5.77 -4.21
CA ARG A 347 17.40 -5.28 -3.08
C ARG A 347 18.90 -5.14 -3.40
N ASN A 348 19.42 -5.90 -4.34
CA ASN A 348 20.81 -5.85 -4.76
C ASN A 348 21.20 -4.56 -5.51
N TYR A 349 20.23 -3.69 -5.83
CA TYR A 349 20.47 -2.35 -6.37
C TYR A 349 20.65 -1.30 -5.29
N LEU A 350 20.30 -1.62 -4.05
CA LEU A 350 20.54 -0.74 -2.93
C LEU A 350 22.03 -0.74 -2.54
N PRO A 351 22.61 0.41 -2.17
CA PRO A 351 24.04 0.52 -1.83
C PRO A 351 24.50 -0.46 -0.75
N ASP A 352 23.60 -0.75 0.21
CA ASP A 352 23.82 -1.67 1.32
C ASP A 352 23.10 -3.01 1.14
N SER A 353 22.73 -3.38 -0.09
CA SER A 353 21.96 -4.60 -0.37
C SER A 353 20.66 -4.70 0.44
N GLY A 354 20.14 -3.58 0.90
CA GLY A 354 18.90 -3.47 1.67
C GLY A 354 19.01 -3.87 3.14
N PHE A 355 20.20 -4.01 3.69
CA PHE A 355 20.39 -4.38 5.10
C PHE A 355 19.82 -3.33 6.07
N SER A 356 19.81 -2.03 5.71
CA SER A 356 19.16 -0.99 6.51
C SER A 356 17.66 -1.20 6.68
N CYS A 357 16.97 -1.84 5.73
CA CYS A 357 15.55 -2.18 5.86
C CYS A 357 15.28 -3.16 7.01
N PHE A 358 16.25 -3.99 7.37
CA PHE A 358 16.14 -4.92 8.51
C PHE A 358 16.17 -4.23 9.86
N LYS A 359 16.65 -2.98 9.91
CA LYS A 359 16.57 -2.07 11.06
C LYS A 359 15.45 -1.01 10.88
N SER A 360 14.53 -1.27 9.98
CA SER A 360 13.39 -0.39 9.68
C SER A 360 12.08 -1.18 9.60
N GLY A 361 12.03 -2.33 10.28
CA GLY A 361 10.83 -3.15 10.41
C GLY A 361 10.75 -4.39 9.52
N ALA A 362 11.67 -4.62 8.56
CA ALA A 362 11.70 -5.90 7.85
C ALA A 362 12.37 -6.98 8.68
N ASN A 363 11.81 -8.19 8.68
CA ASN A 363 12.32 -9.35 9.41
C ASN A 363 12.37 -10.61 8.56
N ALA A 364 12.43 -10.44 7.24
CA ALA A 364 12.54 -11.55 6.31
C ALA A 364 13.20 -11.12 4.99
N THR A 365 13.79 -12.08 4.27
CA THR A 365 14.37 -11.83 2.94
C THR A 365 14.26 -13.03 2.02
N ILE A 366 14.43 -12.77 0.71
CA ILE A 366 14.73 -13.82 -0.29
C ILE A 366 16.23 -13.73 -0.61
N THR A 367 16.92 -14.86 -0.51
CA THR A 367 18.37 -14.97 -0.76
C THR A 367 18.69 -15.82 -1.98
N GLY A 368 19.92 -15.71 -2.48
CA GLY A 368 20.38 -16.41 -3.66
C GLY A 368 19.89 -15.78 -4.97
N ASN A 369 20.11 -16.50 -6.07
CA ASN A 369 19.68 -16.02 -7.37
C ASN A 369 18.16 -15.91 -7.47
N MET A 370 17.69 -14.80 -8.02
CA MET A 370 16.30 -14.59 -8.40
C MET A 370 15.99 -15.28 -9.73
N LEU A 371 14.73 -15.26 -10.18
CA LEU A 371 14.29 -15.99 -11.38
C LEU A 371 15.06 -15.61 -12.66
N THR A 372 15.37 -14.33 -12.83
CA THR A 372 15.95 -13.76 -14.06
C THR A 372 17.20 -12.90 -13.80
N VAL A 373 17.57 -12.67 -12.54
CA VAL A 373 18.73 -11.85 -12.15
C VAL A 373 19.54 -12.51 -11.05
N LYS A 374 20.83 -12.21 -11.03
CA LYS A 374 21.73 -12.64 -9.95
C LYS A 374 21.35 -11.90 -8.67
N GLY A 375 21.19 -12.63 -7.58
CA GLY A 375 20.97 -12.10 -6.24
C GLY A 375 22.22 -12.12 -5.37
N ILE A 376 22.05 -11.85 -4.09
CA ILE A 376 23.11 -11.91 -3.08
C ILE A 376 23.38 -13.38 -2.73
N SER A 377 24.63 -13.70 -2.44
CA SER A 377 24.99 -15.06 -2.03
C SER A 377 24.30 -15.44 -0.72
N MET A 378 23.84 -16.70 -0.61
CA MET A 378 23.17 -17.18 0.60
C MET A 378 24.04 -17.08 1.83
N ASP A 379 25.32 -17.47 1.70
CA ASP A 379 26.26 -17.45 2.81
C ASP A 379 26.55 -16.02 3.29
N GLU A 380 26.66 -15.08 2.34
CA GLU A 380 26.83 -13.66 2.65
C GLU A 380 25.60 -13.10 3.38
N ASP A 381 24.40 -13.34 2.87
CA ASP A 381 23.16 -12.89 3.51
C ASP A 381 23.03 -13.45 4.94
N ILE A 382 23.18 -14.77 5.09
CA ILE A 382 23.04 -15.44 6.39
C ILE A 382 24.07 -14.92 7.39
N ARG A 383 25.33 -14.76 6.95
CA ARG A 383 26.40 -14.22 7.80
C ARG A 383 26.05 -12.80 8.26
N THR A 384 25.75 -11.90 7.33
CA THR A 384 25.46 -10.50 7.66
C THR A 384 24.23 -10.36 8.55
N ILE A 385 23.15 -11.12 8.30
CA ILE A 385 21.96 -11.13 9.14
C ILE A 385 22.29 -11.57 10.57
N LYS A 386 23.12 -12.61 10.73
CA LYS A 386 23.59 -13.06 12.05
C LYS A 386 24.48 -12.02 12.74
N GLU A 387 25.39 -11.36 12.00
CA GLU A 387 26.23 -10.26 12.50
C GLU A 387 25.41 -9.05 12.96
N MET A 388 24.24 -8.80 12.35
CA MET A 388 23.28 -7.78 12.79
C MET A 388 22.52 -8.15 14.06
N GLY A 389 22.74 -9.34 14.65
CA GLY A 389 22.13 -9.82 15.87
C GLY A 389 20.82 -10.59 15.67
N TYR A 390 20.45 -10.92 14.43
CA TYR A 390 19.25 -11.72 14.16
C TYR A 390 19.52 -13.22 14.24
N LYS A 391 18.46 -13.95 14.61
CA LYS A 391 18.43 -15.42 14.62
C LYS A 391 17.68 -15.89 13.37
N VAL A 392 18.40 -16.53 12.46
CA VAL A 392 17.79 -17.17 11.29
C VAL A 392 16.94 -18.36 11.74
N ILE A 393 15.67 -18.41 11.32
CA ILE A 393 14.69 -19.44 11.66
C ILE A 393 14.21 -20.21 10.44
#